data_2ff5a92f19a9ebdb39e4d28a9ea0c82f
#
_entry.id   2ff5a92f19a9ebdb39e4d28a9ea0c82f
#
_cell.length_a   1.000
_cell.length_b   1.000
_cell.length_c   1.000
_cell.angle_alpha   90.00
_cell.angle_beta   90.00
_cell.angle_gamma   90.00
#
_symmetry.space_group_name_H-M   'P 1'
#
loop_
_entity.id
_entity.type
_entity.pdbx_description
1 polymer ?
#
loop_
_entity_poly.entity_id
_entity_poly.type
_entity_poly.pdbx_seq_one_letter_code
_entity_poly.pdbx_strand_id
1 'polypeptide(L)'
;SNFAPRIGISQNIPRYGIVIHTAYGIFYTPVDMNTWCNQRHNVPFVFPETQHSDNFIPAINGFDFTPAVLGRTTVSFAAFDPHAPSQYIQQWSLSVSKSLGRETTLEIGYLGARGLHLQRSHLINNAPPGPGALGPRRPFRTLSFLPGMGLPSNISVVSATFPVSGINLLENTARSWYDAGYANIRRRFSKGMSILANYTWSKSLTDAPDFRSPMFESAIPQNNNNLYAEKGLGCDIRHRFALSAVFDLPGVGRSGILRAVTKGWLLSTIYQVQSGFLFTVSVFL
;
A
#
# COMPACT_ATOMS: atom_id res chain seq x y z
N SER A 1 -21.05 10.31 -11.65
CA SER A 1 -19.90 10.58 -12.54
C SER A 1 -18.79 11.24 -11.75
N ASN A 2 -17.55 10.78 -11.95
CA ASN A 2 -16.38 11.29 -11.24
C ASN A 2 -15.67 12.32 -12.11
N PHE A 3 -15.54 13.56 -11.62
CA PHE A 3 -14.85 14.63 -12.33
C PHE A 3 -13.37 14.63 -11.93
N ALA A 4 -12.45 14.42 -12.89
CA ALA A 4 -11.02 14.28 -12.71
C ALA A 4 -10.23 15.38 -13.42
N PRO A 5 -10.24 16.64 -12.93
CA PRO A 5 -9.51 17.74 -13.54
C PRO A 5 -8.00 17.50 -13.45
N ARG A 6 -7.30 17.92 -14.50
CA ARG A 6 -5.83 17.90 -14.58
C ARG A 6 -5.38 19.18 -15.24
N ILE A 7 -4.51 19.92 -14.57
CA ILE A 7 -4.00 21.20 -15.04
C ILE A 7 -2.49 21.18 -14.89
N GLY A 8 -1.77 21.63 -15.90
CA GLY A 8 -0.33 21.82 -15.87
C GLY A 8 0.04 23.14 -16.51
N ILE A 9 0.99 23.83 -15.89
CA ILE A 9 1.53 25.11 -16.39
C ILE A 9 3.05 24.95 -16.46
N SER A 10 3.62 25.39 -17.59
CA SER A 10 5.07 25.48 -17.79
C SER A 10 5.42 26.87 -18.25
N GLN A 11 6.27 27.56 -17.48
CA GLN A 11 6.75 28.89 -17.79
C GLN A 11 8.26 28.89 -18.02
N ASN A 12 8.68 29.27 -19.21
CA ASN A 12 10.08 29.46 -19.52
C ASN A 12 10.48 30.95 -19.32
N ILE A 13 11.58 31.19 -18.62
CA ILE A 13 12.16 32.51 -18.37
C ILE A 13 13.59 32.52 -18.96
N PRO A 14 13.73 32.76 -20.27
CA PRO A 14 15.01 32.56 -20.99
C PRO A 14 16.13 33.43 -20.45
N ARG A 15 15.84 34.69 -20.03
CA ARG A 15 16.82 35.62 -19.50
C ARG A 15 17.66 35.07 -18.34
N TYR A 16 17.03 34.18 -17.53
CA TYR A 16 17.68 33.59 -16.36
C TYR A 16 18.01 32.10 -16.54
N GLY A 17 17.64 31.50 -17.69
CA GLY A 17 17.79 30.08 -17.96
C GLY A 17 16.94 29.21 -16.99
N ILE A 18 15.77 29.72 -16.59
CA ILE A 18 14.89 29.10 -15.60
C ILE A 18 13.62 28.63 -16.31
N VAL A 19 13.18 27.42 -15.95
CA VAL A 19 11.86 26.89 -16.31
C VAL A 19 11.13 26.51 -15.03
N ILE A 20 9.89 26.96 -14.90
CA ILE A 20 9.02 26.63 -13.78
C ILE A 20 7.92 25.71 -14.29
N HIS A 21 7.71 24.58 -13.61
CA HIS A 21 6.61 23.66 -13.87
C HIS A 21 5.73 23.55 -12.64
N THR A 22 4.43 23.61 -12.83
CA THR A 22 3.46 23.30 -11.79
C THR A 22 2.33 22.46 -12.37
N ALA A 23 1.84 21.51 -11.59
CA ALA A 23 0.73 20.67 -12.00
C ALA A 23 -0.15 20.34 -10.80
N TYR A 24 -1.43 20.12 -11.09
CA TYR A 24 -2.42 19.58 -10.17
C TYR A 24 -3.32 18.60 -10.90
N GLY A 25 -3.71 17.52 -10.23
CA GLY A 25 -4.63 16.56 -10.82
C GLY A 25 -5.35 15.70 -9.79
N ILE A 26 -6.56 15.25 -10.16
CA ILE A 26 -7.35 14.27 -9.42
C ILE A 26 -7.37 12.97 -10.21
N PHE A 27 -7.09 11.86 -9.53
CA PHE A 27 -7.01 10.54 -10.11
C PHE A 27 -7.88 9.58 -9.32
N TYR A 28 -8.90 9.04 -9.97
CA TYR A 28 -9.74 8.00 -9.38
C TYR A 28 -9.10 6.63 -9.59
N THR A 29 -9.15 5.81 -8.56
CA THR A 29 -8.62 4.45 -8.59
C THR A 29 -9.79 3.46 -8.57
N PRO A 30 -9.80 2.43 -9.41
CA PRO A 30 -10.82 1.39 -9.33
C PRO A 30 -10.69 0.61 -8.01
N VAL A 31 -11.79 0.05 -7.56
CA VAL A 31 -11.83 -0.83 -6.39
C VAL A 31 -11.12 -2.16 -6.73
N ASP A 32 -10.38 -2.70 -5.78
CA ASP A 32 -9.78 -4.03 -5.95
C ASP A 32 -10.86 -5.12 -5.93
N MET A 33 -11.06 -5.74 -7.07
CA MET A 33 -12.08 -6.78 -7.26
C MET A 33 -11.75 -8.08 -6.50
N ASN A 34 -10.49 -8.35 -6.19
CA ASN A 34 -10.10 -9.56 -5.45
C ASN A 34 -10.73 -9.60 -4.06
N THR A 35 -10.78 -8.45 -3.40
CA THR A 35 -11.39 -8.34 -2.07
C THR A 35 -12.91 -8.51 -2.14
N TRP A 36 -13.55 -8.05 -3.22
CA TRP A 36 -14.98 -8.27 -3.48
C TRP A 36 -15.31 -9.74 -3.63
N CYS A 37 -14.46 -10.52 -4.27
CA CYS A 37 -14.64 -11.95 -4.44
C CYS A 37 -14.66 -12.72 -3.11
N ASN A 38 -14.12 -12.18 -2.03
CA ASN A 38 -14.07 -12.85 -0.73
C ASN A 38 -15.46 -13.02 -0.07
N GLN A 39 -16.47 -12.25 -0.48
CA GLN A 39 -17.84 -12.43 0.00
C GLN A 39 -18.42 -13.82 -0.32
N ARG A 40 -17.96 -14.46 -1.39
CA ARG A 40 -18.38 -15.83 -1.74
C ARG A 40 -18.02 -16.88 -0.68
N HIS A 41 -17.08 -16.56 0.22
CA HIS A 41 -16.66 -17.43 1.32
C HIS A 41 -17.53 -17.25 2.58
N ASN A 42 -18.51 -16.37 2.54
CA ASN A 42 -19.44 -16.18 3.65
C ASN A 42 -20.41 -17.37 3.75
N VAL A 43 -20.80 -17.70 4.97
CA VAL A 43 -21.95 -18.58 5.17
C VAL A 43 -23.21 -17.89 4.62
N PRO A 44 -24.18 -18.59 4.05
CA PRO A 44 -24.30 -20.06 3.96
C PRO A 44 -23.62 -20.71 2.75
N PHE A 45 -22.89 -19.95 1.91
CA PHE A 45 -22.30 -20.48 0.68
C PHE A 45 -21.08 -21.37 0.96
N VAL A 46 -20.33 -21.05 2.01
CA VAL A 46 -19.15 -21.81 2.46
C VAL A 46 -19.19 -21.95 3.97
N PHE A 47 -19.02 -23.16 4.47
CA PHE A 47 -18.84 -23.47 5.88
C PHE A 47 -17.39 -23.96 6.06
N PRO A 48 -16.50 -23.16 6.70
CA PRO A 48 -15.15 -23.60 6.98
C PRO A 48 -15.18 -24.67 8.08
N GLU A 49 -14.64 -25.85 7.80
CA GLU A 49 -14.38 -26.88 8.77
C GLU A 49 -12.89 -27.11 8.88
N THR A 50 -12.37 -27.11 10.11
CA THR A 50 -10.97 -27.40 10.38
C THR A 50 -10.89 -28.64 11.23
N GLN A 51 -10.30 -29.69 10.69
CA GLN A 51 -9.99 -30.91 11.42
C GLN A 51 -8.53 -30.90 11.85
N HIS A 52 -8.28 -31.16 13.11
CA HIS A 52 -6.94 -31.32 13.65
C HIS A 52 -6.65 -32.81 13.84
N SER A 53 -5.49 -33.24 13.37
CA SER A 53 -4.98 -34.57 13.63
C SER A 53 -3.95 -34.50 14.73
N ASP A 54 -4.19 -35.19 15.83
CA ASP A 54 -3.20 -35.37 16.88
C ASP A 54 -2.39 -36.64 16.63
N ASN A 55 -1.07 -36.56 16.87
CA ASN A 55 -0.17 -37.71 16.89
C ASN A 55 -0.15 -38.59 15.63
N PHE A 56 0.01 -38.00 14.46
CA PHE A 56 0.16 -38.72 13.19
C PHE A 56 -1.00 -39.61 12.76
N ILE A 57 -2.16 -39.53 13.41
CA ILE A 57 -3.36 -40.19 12.95
C ILE A 57 -4.07 -39.25 11.99
N PRO A 58 -4.19 -39.58 10.69
CA PRO A 58 -4.92 -38.74 9.76
C PRO A 58 -6.39 -38.63 10.23
N ALA A 59 -6.93 -37.41 10.24
CA ALA A 59 -8.35 -37.19 10.43
C ALA A 59 -9.11 -37.66 9.16
N ILE A 60 -9.43 -38.96 9.06
CA ILE A 60 -10.00 -39.58 7.87
C ILE A 60 -11.53 -39.68 7.97
N ASN A 61 -12.11 -39.24 9.06
CA ASN A 61 -13.57 -39.21 9.21
C ASN A 61 -14.12 -38.09 8.38
N GLY A 62 -14.66 -38.34 7.23
CA GLY A 62 -15.18 -37.34 6.28
C GLY A 62 -15.85 -36.13 6.92
N PHE A 63 -16.13 -35.11 6.14
CA PHE A 63 -16.77 -33.87 6.63
C PHE A 63 -18.17 -34.17 7.14
N ASP A 64 -18.45 -33.76 8.37
CA ASP A 64 -19.78 -33.88 8.98
C ASP A 64 -20.45 -32.50 8.99
N PHE A 65 -21.43 -32.33 8.10
CA PHE A 65 -22.23 -31.11 7.97
C PHE A 65 -23.52 -31.14 8.78
N THR A 66 -23.58 -31.95 9.84
CA THR A 66 -24.77 -31.94 10.69
C THR A 66 -24.93 -30.59 11.39
N PRO A 67 -26.19 -30.15 11.66
CA PRO A 67 -26.43 -28.89 12.37
C PRO A 67 -25.75 -28.81 13.74
N ALA A 68 -25.52 -29.93 14.40
CA ALA A 68 -24.81 -29.98 15.68
C ALA A 68 -23.33 -29.63 15.55
N VAL A 69 -22.66 -30.04 14.46
CA VAL A 69 -21.28 -29.71 14.15
C VAL A 69 -21.17 -28.26 13.64
N LEU A 70 -22.05 -27.88 12.75
CA LEU A 70 -22.10 -26.51 12.21
C LEU A 70 -22.30 -25.46 13.33
N GLY A 71 -23.16 -25.73 14.32
CA GLY A 71 -23.37 -24.81 15.43
C GLY A 71 -22.18 -24.64 16.37
N ARG A 72 -21.12 -25.47 16.26
CA ARG A 72 -19.86 -25.33 17.00
C ARG A 72 -18.80 -24.59 16.21
N THR A 73 -18.94 -24.47 14.89
CA THR A 73 -18.00 -23.81 14.03
C THR A 73 -18.12 -22.30 14.18
N THR A 74 -17.02 -21.66 14.55
CA THR A 74 -16.96 -20.20 14.61
C THR A 74 -16.82 -19.64 13.20
N VAL A 75 -17.70 -18.71 12.83
CA VAL A 75 -17.73 -18.13 11.49
C VAL A 75 -17.20 -16.70 11.48
N SER A 76 -16.60 -16.31 10.37
CA SER A 76 -16.20 -14.95 10.09
C SER A 76 -16.82 -14.48 8.77
N PHE A 77 -17.00 -13.18 8.63
CA PHE A 77 -17.64 -12.59 7.45
C PHE A 77 -16.76 -11.52 6.81
N ALA A 78 -16.83 -11.46 5.48
CA ALA A 78 -16.42 -10.31 4.70
C ALA A 78 -17.69 -9.54 4.28
N ALA A 79 -17.71 -8.24 4.56
CA ALA A 79 -18.80 -7.34 4.21
C ALA A 79 -18.27 -6.14 3.44
N PHE A 80 -19.13 -5.48 2.68
CA PHE A 80 -18.83 -4.23 1.99
C PHE A 80 -19.79 -3.14 2.40
N ASP A 81 -19.29 -1.92 2.45
CA ASP A 81 -20.16 -0.75 2.48
C ASP A 81 -20.77 -0.52 1.09
N PRO A 82 -22.07 -0.72 0.91
CA PRO A 82 -22.73 -0.52 -0.39
C PRO A 82 -22.76 0.97 -0.82
N HIS A 83 -22.47 1.88 0.10
CA HIS A 83 -22.45 3.32 -0.15
C HIS A 83 -21.01 3.89 -0.16
N ALA A 84 -20.01 3.02 -0.25
CA ALA A 84 -18.62 3.44 -0.25
C ALA A 84 -18.35 4.46 -1.36
N PRO A 85 -17.83 5.66 -1.03
CA PRO A 85 -17.49 6.67 -2.01
C PRO A 85 -16.34 6.21 -2.90
N SER A 86 -16.25 6.76 -4.11
CA SER A 86 -15.13 6.48 -5.01
C SER A 86 -13.81 6.97 -4.42
N GLN A 87 -12.82 6.11 -4.38
CA GLN A 87 -11.47 6.46 -3.93
C GLN A 87 -10.74 7.30 -4.97
N TYR A 88 -9.98 8.30 -4.51
CA TYR A 88 -9.20 9.15 -5.39
C TYR A 88 -7.94 9.70 -4.72
N ILE A 89 -7.00 10.11 -5.56
CA ILE A 89 -5.75 10.75 -5.14
C ILE A 89 -5.69 12.13 -5.80
N GLN A 90 -5.47 13.15 -5.00
CA GLN A 90 -5.07 14.47 -5.45
C GLN A 90 -3.55 14.53 -5.47
N GLN A 91 -2.97 15.04 -6.55
CA GLN A 91 -1.53 15.22 -6.69
C GLN A 91 -1.23 16.62 -7.16
N TRP A 92 -0.17 17.21 -6.63
CA TRP A 92 0.34 18.49 -7.08
C TRP A 92 1.85 18.52 -7.05
N SER A 93 2.41 19.34 -7.93
CA SER A 93 3.85 19.50 -8.03
C SER A 93 4.21 20.95 -8.37
N LEU A 94 5.36 21.36 -7.88
CA LEU A 94 6.02 22.60 -8.28
C LEU A 94 7.50 22.29 -8.43
N SER A 95 8.08 22.63 -9.58
CA SER A 95 9.51 22.52 -9.77
C SER A 95 10.10 23.73 -10.49
N VAL A 96 11.34 23.99 -10.19
CA VAL A 96 12.15 25.02 -10.82
C VAL A 96 13.42 24.38 -11.36
N SER A 97 13.58 24.41 -12.68
CA SER A 97 14.76 23.92 -13.36
C SER A 97 15.61 25.11 -13.81
N LYS A 98 16.93 25.06 -13.56
CA LYS A 98 17.89 26.07 -13.99
C LYS A 98 19.01 25.44 -14.79
N SER A 99 19.29 26.02 -15.95
CA SER A 99 20.47 25.68 -16.74
C SER A 99 21.73 26.26 -16.12
N LEU A 100 22.68 25.40 -15.74
CA LEU A 100 23.99 25.76 -15.22
C LEU A 100 25.02 25.56 -16.36
N GLY A 101 25.08 26.54 -17.26
CA GLY A 101 25.85 26.46 -18.48
C GLY A 101 25.11 25.65 -19.58
N ARG A 102 25.87 25.07 -20.54
CA ARG A 102 25.28 24.41 -21.72
C ARG A 102 24.85 22.95 -21.48
N GLU A 103 25.40 22.29 -20.49
CA GLU A 103 25.34 20.83 -20.37
C GLU A 103 24.78 20.36 -19.05
N THR A 104 24.63 21.24 -18.06
CA THR A 104 24.18 20.91 -16.71
C THR A 104 22.85 21.58 -16.42
N THR A 105 21.90 20.84 -15.90
CA THR A 105 20.61 21.32 -15.41
C THR A 105 20.47 20.92 -13.96
N LEU A 106 20.12 21.88 -13.11
CA LEU A 106 19.68 21.66 -11.74
C LEU A 106 18.16 21.84 -11.69
N GLU A 107 17.47 20.91 -11.09
CA GLU A 107 16.05 21.00 -10.80
C GLU A 107 15.81 20.80 -9.31
N ILE A 108 15.01 21.68 -8.73
CA ILE A 108 14.53 21.56 -7.33
C ILE A 108 13.01 21.60 -7.39
N GLY A 109 12.37 20.73 -6.66
CA GLY A 109 10.92 20.67 -6.68
C GLY A 109 10.31 20.13 -5.40
N TYR A 110 9.00 20.28 -5.36
CA TYR A 110 8.13 19.77 -4.32
C TYR A 110 7.02 18.93 -4.96
N LEU A 111 6.70 17.79 -4.34
CA LEU A 111 5.62 16.90 -4.70
C LEU A 111 4.71 16.73 -3.49
N GLY A 112 3.42 16.86 -3.69
CA GLY A 112 2.43 16.53 -2.67
C GLY A 112 1.35 15.60 -3.22
N ALA A 113 0.87 14.68 -2.39
CA ALA A 113 -0.26 13.84 -2.70
C ALA A 113 -1.16 13.64 -1.48
N ARG A 114 -2.46 13.55 -1.72
CA ARG A 114 -3.48 13.23 -0.72
C ARG A 114 -4.39 12.16 -1.27
N GLY A 115 -4.37 10.99 -0.64
CA GLY A 115 -5.34 9.95 -0.89
C GLY A 115 -6.57 10.16 -0.01
N LEU A 116 -7.73 10.06 -0.60
CA LEU A 116 -9.02 10.26 0.05
C LEU A 116 -9.96 9.12 -0.32
N HIS A 117 -10.77 8.72 0.65
CA HIS A 117 -11.68 7.59 0.47
C HIS A 117 -10.96 6.31 0.04
N LEU A 118 -9.74 6.08 0.57
CA LEU A 118 -9.00 4.87 0.27
C LEU A 118 -9.65 3.67 0.97
N GLN A 119 -9.56 2.52 0.33
CA GLN A 119 -10.12 1.27 0.84
C GLN A 119 -9.34 0.82 2.07
N ARG A 120 -10.06 0.36 3.09
CA ARG A 120 -9.51 -0.28 4.28
C ARG A 120 -10.38 -1.42 4.78
N SER A 121 -9.77 -2.28 5.57
CA SER A 121 -10.45 -3.30 6.37
C SER A 121 -10.82 -2.73 7.73
N HIS A 122 -12.09 -2.87 8.12
CA HIS A 122 -12.60 -2.48 9.42
C HIS A 122 -13.19 -3.71 10.13
N LEU A 123 -12.54 -4.15 11.20
CA LEU A 123 -13.05 -5.26 12.02
C LEU A 123 -14.15 -4.77 12.96
N ILE A 124 -15.39 -4.74 12.47
CA ILE A 124 -16.53 -4.20 13.23
C ILE A 124 -16.98 -5.09 14.40
N ASN A 125 -16.49 -6.34 14.47
CA ASN A 125 -16.79 -7.28 15.54
C ASN A 125 -15.66 -7.44 16.57
N ASN A 126 -14.72 -6.49 16.61
CA ASN A 126 -13.70 -6.49 17.65
C ASN A 126 -14.33 -6.21 19.01
N ALA A 127 -13.93 -6.99 20.01
CA ALA A 127 -14.30 -6.72 21.39
C ALA A 127 -13.65 -5.42 21.87
N PRO A 128 -14.40 -4.52 22.54
CA PRO A 128 -13.80 -3.36 23.17
C PRO A 128 -12.72 -3.77 24.18
N PRO A 129 -11.67 -2.94 24.39
CA PRO A 129 -10.67 -3.21 25.41
C PRO A 129 -11.31 -3.43 26.79
N GLY A 130 -10.81 -4.40 27.55
CA GLY A 130 -11.34 -4.69 28.91
C GLY A 130 -10.92 -6.09 29.37
N PRO A 131 -11.15 -6.41 30.66
CA PRO A 131 -10.81 -7.69 31.25
C PRO A 131 -11.79 -8.82 30.79
N GLY A 132 -11.35 -10.07 30.88
CA GLY A 132 -12.14 -11.26 30.60
C GLY A 132 -12.17 -11.70 29.15
N ALA A 133 -12.93 -12.76 28.86
CA ALA A 133 -13.00 -13.39 27.56
C ALA A 133 -13.51 -12.46 26.47
N LEU A 134 -12.98 -12.58 25.27
CA LEU A 134 -13.33 -11.73 24.11
C LEU A 134 -14.74 -11.97 23.60
N GLY A 135 -15.18 -13.24 23.52
CA GLY A 135 -16.47 -13.62 22.94
C GLY A 135 -17.68 -12.87 23.52
N PRO A 136 -17.85 -12.81 24.87
CA PRO A 136 -18.97 -12.09 25.50
C PRO A 136 -18.96 -10.57 25.28
N ARG A 137 -17.81 -9.99 24.94
CA ARG A 137 -17.66 -8.55 24.72
C ARG A 137 -17.81 -8.13 23.27
N ARG A 138 -17.92 -9.08 22.33
CA ARG A 138 -18.11 -8.77 20.90
C ARG A 138 -19.50 -8.17 20.66
N PRO A 139 -19.64 -7.16 19.79
CA PRO A 139 -20.92 -6.58 19.40
C PRO A 139 -21.88 -7.62 18.78
N PHE A 140 -21.35 -8.47 17.89
CA PHE A 140 -22.11 -9.54 17.24
C PHE A 140 -21.57 -10.89 17.71
N ARG A 141 -22.35 -11.58 18.55
CA ARG A 141 -21.90 -12.83 19.18
C ARG A 141 -22.26 -14.06 18.37
N THR A 142 -23.46 -14.04 17.82
CA THR A 142 -24.05 -15.18 17.11
C THR A 142 -24.79 -14.73 15.88
N LEU A 143 -24.80 -15.59 14.87
CA LEU A 143 -25.65 -15.48 13.70
C LEU A 143 -26.61 -16.67 13.66
N SER A 144 -27.90 -16.38 13.49
CA SER A 144 -28.92 -17.41 13.34
C SER A 144 -29.48 -17.41 11.92
N PHE A 145 -29.48 -18.55 11.28
CA PHE A 145 -30.20 -18.74 10.03
C PHE A 145 -31.57 -19.29 10.35
N LEU A 146 -32.60 -18.64 9.82
CA LEU A 146 -33.98 -19.09 9.92
C LEU A 146 -34.40 -19.85 8.64
N PRO A 147 -35.29 -20.86 8.73
CA PRO A 147 -35.84 -21.51 7.54
C PRO A 147 -36.46 -20.46 6.60
N GLY A 148 -36.14 -20.54 5.31
CA GLY A 148 -36.68 -19.62 4.29
C GLY A 148 -35.86 -18.37 4.00
N MET A 149 -34.69 -18.17 4.60
CA MET A 149 -33.79 -17.05 4.30
C MET A 149 -32.99 -17.22 2.99
N GLY A 150 -33.62 -17.64 1.90
CA GLY A 150 -33.00 -17.69 0.58
C GLY A 150 -31.85 -18.69 0.43
N LEU A 151 -31.80 -19.70 1.28
CA LEU A 151 -30.85 -20.80 1.14
C LEU A 151 -31.16 -21.65 -0.07
N PRO A 152 -30.15 -22.19 -0.77
CA PRO A 152 -30.39 -23.20 -1.81
C PRO A 152 -31.25 -24.32 -1.28
N SER A 153 -32.22 -24.79 -2.08
CA SER A 153 -33.23 -25.79 -1.69
C SER A 153 -32.67 -27.16 -1.25
N ASN A 154 -31.40 -27.38 -1.53
CA ASN A 154 -30.68 -28.59 -1.11
C ASN A 154 -30.00 -28.45 0.28
N ILE A 155 -30.09 -27.28 0.91
CA ILE A 155 -29.57 -27.07 2.27
C ILE A 155 -30.75 -27.01 3.22
N SER A 156 -31.06 -28.16 3.84
CA SER A 156 -32.03 -28.22 4.93
C SER A 156 -31.41 -27.66 6.21
N VAL A 157 -31.34 -26.34 6.35
CA VAL A 157 -30.94 -25.75 7.61
C VAL A 157 -32.13 -25.63 8.52
N VAL A 158 -32.24 -26.56 9.43
CA VAL A 158 -33.11 -26.44 10.61
C VAL A 158 -32.39 -25.47 11.53
N SER A 159 -32.83 -24.21 11.57
CA SER A 159 -32.41 -23.18 12.55
C SER A 159 -31.01 -23.42 13.19
N ALA A 160 -29.95 -22.99 12.53
CA ALA A 160 -28.59 -23.09 13.06
C ALA A 160 -28.09 -21.74 13.57
N THR A 161 -27.54 -21.70 14.78
CA THR A 161 -26.93 -20.54 15.38
C THR A 161 -25.41 -20.74 15.45
N PHE A 162 -24.67 -19.83 14.86
CA PHE A 162 -23.20 -19.89 14.78
C PHE A 162 -22.57 -18.82 15.66
N PRO A 163 -21.52 -19.14 16.43
CA PRO A 163 -20.69 -18.10 17.05
C PRO A 163 -19.94 -17.31 15.97
N VAL A 164 -19.94 -15.98 16.11
CA VAL A 164 -19.26 -15.08 15.17
C VAL A 164 -17.95 -14.61 15.76
N SER A 165 -16.83 -14.86 15.08
CA SER A 165 -15.51 -14.40 15.50
C SER A 165 -15.17 -13.02 14.95
N GLY A 166 -15.19 -12.85 13.66
CA GLY A 166 -14.79 -11.63 12.98
C GLY A 166 -15.79 -11.20 11.92
N ILE A 167 -15.97 -9.91 11.78
CA ILE A 167 -16.66 -9.30 10.64
C ILE A 167 -15.71 -8.26 10.08
N ASN A 168 -15.18 -8.52 8.90
CA ASN A 168 -14.30 -7.61 8.18
C ASN A 168 -15.13 -6.80 7.19
N LEU A 169 -15.42 -5.55 7.55
CA LEU A 169 -16.08 -4.60 6.68
C LEU A 169 -15.04 -3.89 5.81
N LEU A 170 -15.17 -3.99 4.49
CA LEU A 170 -14.42 -3.18 3.55
C LEU A 170 -15.15 -1.88 3.29
N GLU A 171 -14.52 -0.79 3.61
CA GLU A 171 -15.05 0.57 3.47
C GLU A 171 -14.01 1.51 2.89
N ASN A 172 -14.46 2.60 2.27
CA ASN A 172 -13.60 3.59 1.67
C ASN A 172 -13.51 4.84 2.56
N THR A 173 -12.83 4.73 3.70
CA THR A 173 -12.71 5.80 4.71
C THR A 173 -11.27 6.18 5.01
N ALA A 174 -10.29 5.42 4.53
CA ALA A 174 -8.89 5.67 4.77
C ALA A 174 -8.34 6.87 4.00
N ARG A 175 -7.24 7.43 4.50
CA ARG A 175 -6.54 8.60 3.94
C ARG A 175 -5.04 8.38 3.94
N SER A 176 -4.38 9.03 2.98
CA SER A 176 -2.92 9.08 2.94
C SER A 176 -2.41 10.49 2.65
N TRP A 177 -1.18 10.75 3.11
CA TRP A 177 -0.48 12.02 2.94
C TRP A 177 0.94 11.73 2.50
N TYR A 178 1.34 12.35 1.41
CA TYR A 178 2.70 12.30 0.93
C TYR A 178 3.18 13.70 0.62
N ASP A 179 4.33 14.05 1.16
CA ASP A 179 5.00 15.32 0.92
C ASP A 179 6.49 15.05 0.66
N ALA A 180 7.06 15.59 -0.41
CA ALA A 180 8.44 15.39 -0.77
C ALA A 180 9.06 16.64 -1.39
N GLY A 181 10.26 16.98 -0.91
CA GLY A 181 11.18 17.88 -1.59
C GLY A 181 12.24 17.07 -2.34
N TYR A 182 12.61 17.48 -3.53
CA TYR A 182 13.65 16.80 -4.29
C TYR A 182 14.61 17.78 -4.99
N ALA A 183 15.81 17.28 -5.25
CA ALA A 183 16.80 17.95 -6.06
C ALA A 183 17.42 16.98 -7.07
N ASN A 184 17.45 17.37 -8.35
CA ASN A 184 17.99 16.58 -9.45
C ASN A 184 19.10 17.38 -10.13
N ILE A 185 20.25 16.75 -10.34
CA ILE A 185 21.32 17.29 -11.16
C ILE A 185 21.50 16.36 -12.34
N ARG A 186 21.38 16.92 -13.54
CA ARG A 186 21.62 16.21 -14.79
C ARG A 186 22.69 16.90 -15.58
N ARG A 187 23.78 16.21 -15.86
CA ARG A 187 24.83 16.64 -16.79
C ARG A 187 24.82 15.70 -17.99
N ARG A 188 24.65 16.29 -19.18
CA ARG A 188 24.78 15.56 -20.44
C ARG A 188 26.23 15.12 -20.66
N PHE A 189 26.42 14.04 -21.43
CA PHE A 189 27.76 13.57 -21.73
C PHE A 189 28.58 14.67 -22.42
N SER A 190 29.61 15.09 -21.74
CA SER A 190 30.52 16.14 -22.19
C SER A 190 31.86 16.03 -21.48
N LYS A 191 32.95 16.22 -22.23
CA LYS A 191 34.32 16.08 -21.71
C LYS A 191 34.55 14.73 -21.01
N GLY A 192 33.99 13.66 -21.59
CA GLY A 192 34.14 12.30 -21.07
C GLY A 192 33.31 11.98 -19.81
N MET A 193 32.29 12.78 -19.47
CA MET A 193 31.51 12.55 -18.25
C MET A 193 30.02 12.84 -18.45
N SER A 194 29.16 11.93 -17.95
CA SER A 194 27.71 12.13 -17.78
C SER A 194 27.33 11.81 -16.35
N ILE A 195 26.46 12.61 -15.75
CA ILE A 195 26.00 12.45 -14.36
C ILE A 195 24.50 12.68 -14.30
N LEU A 196 23.81 11.81 -13.58
CA LEU A 196 22.45 11.99 -13.10
C LEU A 196 22.43 11.70 -11.61
N ALA A 197 22.19 12.69 -10.79
CA ALA A 197 22.08 12.56 -9.34
C ALA A 197 20.71 13.06 -8.88
N ASN A 198 20.04 12.26 -8.07
CA ASN A 198 18.73 12.58 -7.51
C ASN A 198 18.78 12.43 -6.01
N TYR A 199 18.25 13.41 -5.31
CA TYR A 199 18.01 13.34 -3.87
C TYR A 199 16.56 13.68 -3.57
N THR A 200 15.92 12.85 -2.75
CA THR A 200 14.55 13.06 -2.29
C THR A 200 14.50 12.99 -0.78
N TRP A 201 13.85 13.96 -0.19
CA TRP A 201 13.48 14.01 1.21
C TRP A 201 11.96 13.98 1.28
N SER A 202 11.39 12.93 1.88
CA SER A 202 9.95 12.72 1.84
C SER A 202 9.37 12.29 3.17
N LYS A 203 8.06 12.43 3.30
CA LYS A 203 7.26 11.90 4.40
C LYS A 203 5.98 11.29 3.85
N SER A 204 5.75 10.03 4.20
CA SER A 204 4.52 9.31 3.87
C SER A 204 3.77 8.94 5.14
N LEU A 205 2.52 9.35 5.24
CA LEU A 205 1.62 9.02 6.35
C LEU A 205 0.36 8.39 5.80
N THR A 206 -0.19 7.44 6.55
CA THR A 206 -1.49 6.85 6.24
C THR A 206 -2.18 6.42 7.52
N ASP A 207 -3.49 6.38 7.53
CA ASP A 207 -4.31 5.81 8.60
C ASP A 207 -4.72 4.35 8.31
N ALA A 208 -4.42 3.84 7.10
CA ALA A 208 -4.56 2.44 6.73
C ALA A 208 -3.55 2.08 5.62
N PRO A 209 -2.41 1.46 5.96
CA PRO A 209 -1.31 1.23 5.01
C PRO A 209 -1.68 0.23 3.90
N ASP A 210 -2.56 -0.72 4.20
CA ASP A 210 -3.09 -1.67 3.23
C ASP A 210 -4.52 -2.07 3.64
N PHE A 211 -5.34 -2.46 2.69
CA PHE A 211 -6.65 -3.06 2.93
C PHE A 211 -6.58 -4.60 2.97
N ARG A 212 -5.52 -5.18 2.46
CA ARG A 212 -5.17 -6.59 2.61
C ARG A 212 -4.34 -6.74 3.88
N SER A 213 -4.60 -7.79 4.65
CA SER A 213 -3.67 -8.18 5.70
C SER A 213 -2.45 -8.82 5.03
N PRO A 214 -1.33 -8.13 4.88
CA PRO A 214 -0.12 -8.76 4.38
C PRO A 214 0.34 -9.81 5.37
N MET A 215 1.01 -10.83 4.88
CA MET A 215 1.43 -11.99 5.68
C MET A 215 2.34 -11.60 6.87
N PHE A 216 2.90 -10.39 6.85
CA PHE A 216 3.91 -9.94 7.82
C PHE A 216 3.58 -8.62 8.54
N GLU A 217 2.53 -7.90 8.12
CA GLU A 217 2.09 -6.66 8.75
C GLU A 217 0.57 -6.62 8.91
N SER A 218 0.11 -6.22 10.07
CA SER A 218 -1.31 -5.97 10.28
C SER A 218 -1.66 -4.61 9.68
N ALA A 219 -2.45 -4.62 8.63
CA ALA A 219 -3.01 -3.40 8.03
C ALA A 219 -4.22 -2.87 8.81
N ILE A 220 -4.58 -3.52 9.90
CA ILE A 220 -5.76 -3.21 10.69
C ILE A 220 -5.38 -2.26 11.82
N PRO A 221 -6.03 -1.09 11.94
CA PRO A 221 -5.81 -0.17 13.03
C PRO A 221 -6.08 -0.82 14.39
N GLN A 222 -5.30 -0.46 15.41
CA GLN A 222 -5.52 -0.93 16.78
C GLN A 222 -6.86 -0.41 17.32
N ASN A 223 -7.21 0.83 17.00
CA ASN A 223 -8.48 1.44 17.34
C ASN A 223 -9.23 1.89 16.09
N ASN A 224 -10.13 1.05 15.59
CA ASN A 224 -10.92 1.34 14.40
C ASN A 224 -11.87 2.55 14.55
N ASN A 225 -12.17 2.97 15.78
CA ASN A 225 -13.06 4.11 16.04
C ASN A 225 -12.34 5.46 16.09
N ASN A 226 -11.00 5.46 16.08
CA ASN A 226 -10.21 6.68 16.08
C ASN A 226 -9.01 6.57 15.13
N LEU A 227 -9.29 6.58 13.83
CA LEU A 227 -8.26 6.48 12.79
C LEU A 227 -7.25 7.63 12.81
N TYR A 228 -7.64 8.78 13.33
CA TYR A 228 -6.72 9.91 13.41
C TYR A 228 -5.56 9.62 14.36
N ALA A 229 -5.81 8.91 15.47
CA ALA A 229 -4.77 8.47 16.40
C ALA A 229 -3.90 7.33 15.82
N GLU A 230 -4.45 6.56 14.87
CA GLU A 230 -3.76 5.45 14.21
C GLU A 230 -2.91 5.90 13.00
N LYS A 231 -2.94 7.20 12.69
CA LYS A 231 -2.16 7.76 11.58
C LYS A 231 -0.67 7.56 11.81
N GLY A 232 -0.08 6.68 11.02
CA GLY A 232 1.29 6.26 11.12
C GLY A 232 2.10 6.47 9.85
N LEU A 233 3.35 6.06 9.89
CA LEU A 233 4.27 6.09 8.75
C LEU A 233 4.00 4.85 7.89
N GLY A 234 3.42 5.03 6.72
CA GLY A 234 3.20 3.97 5.74
C GLY A 234 4.29 4.00 4.66
N CYS A 235 5.12 2.95 4.57
CA CYS A 235 6.16 2.82 3.56
C CYS A 235 7.06 4.07 3.44
N ASP A 236 7.36 4.74 4.57
CA ASP A 236 8.10 5.99 4.61
C ASP A 236 9.59 5.76 4.39
N ILE A 237 10.11 6.28 3.29
CA ILE A 237 11.56 6.39 3.02
C ILE A 237 11.93 7.86 3.16
N ARG A 238 12.46 8.22 4.33
CA ARG A 238 12.74 9.62 4.67
C ARG A 238 13.75 10.27 3.75
N HIS A 239 14.80 9.57 3.41
CA HIS A 239 15.90 10.05 2.58
C HIS A 239 16.22 9.01 1.52
N ARG A 240 16.32 9.44 0.27
CA ARG A 240 16.76 8.61 -0.85
C ARG A 240 17.70 9.39 -1.73
N PHE A 241 18.88 8.86 -1.96
CA PHE A 241 19.85 9.36 -2.90
C PHE A 241 20.14 8.31 -3.97
N ALA A 242 20.16 8.73 -5.23
CA ALA A 242 20.53 7.88 -6.36
C ALA A 242 21.49 8.64 -7.28
N LEU A 243 22.57 7.98 -7.67
CA LEU A 243 23.56 8.49 -8.59
C LEU A 243 23.76 7.50 -9.72
N SER A 244 23.68 7.99 -10.96
CA SER A 244 24.12 7.28 -12.15
C SER A 244 25.19 8.13 -12.84
N ALA A 245 26.35 7.56 -13.10
CA ALA A 245 27.44 8.27 -13.74
C ALA A 245 28.15 7.38 -14.75
N VAL A 246 28.60 8.00 -15.83
CA VAL A 246 29.44 7.40 -16.85
C VAL A 246 30.66 8.27 -17.04
N PHE A 247 31.85 7.68 -16.96
CA PHE A 247 33.12 8.33 -17.14
C PHE A 247 33.90 7.66 -18.27
N ASP A 248 34.38 8.46 -19.22
CA ASP A 248 35.37 8.04 -20.19
C ASP A 248 36.76 8.21 -19.55
N LEU A 249 37.43 7.11 -19.29
CA LEU A 249 38.72 7.11 -18.63
C LEU A 249 39.81 7.57 -19.59
N PRO A 250 40.52 8.65 -19.29
CA PRO A 250 41.65 9.10 -20.12
C PRO A 250 42.74 8.02 -20.07
N GLY A 251 43.23 7.61 -21.24
CA GLY A 251 44.36 6.69 -21.29
C GLY A 251 45.59 7.28 -20.60
N VAL A 252 46.28 6.48 -19.83
CA VAL A 252 47.51 6.87 -19.08
C VAL A 252 48.71 6.75 -20.02
N GLY A 253 49.58 7.79 -20.03
CA GLY A 253 50.80 7.85 -20.84
C GLY A 253 50.63 8.61 -22.16
N ARG A 254 51.75 9.11 -22.71
CA ARG A 254 51.80 9.90 -23.96
C ARG A 254 51.83 9.03 -25.21
N SER A 255 52.37 7.82 -25.14
CA SER A 255 52.47 6.83 -26.24
C SER A 255 52.81 5.45 -25.71
N GLY A 256 52.73 4.40 -26.59
CA GLY A 256 53.12 3.05 -26.27
C GLY A 256 52.00 2.13 -25.78
N ILE A 257 52.37 0.93 -25.36
CA ILE A 257 51.50 -0.14 -24.94
C ILE A 257 50.58 0.24 -23.81
N LEU A 258 51.10 1.01 -22.83
CA LEU A 258 50.34 1.46 -21.67
C LEU A 258 49.13 2.31 -22.08
N ARG A 259 49.29 3.22 -23.03
CA ARG A 259 48.19 4.02 -23.56
C ARG A 259 47.21 3.15 -24.41
N ALA A 260 47.68 2.19 -25.18
CA ALA A 260 46.85 1.33 -25.95
C ALA A 260 45.92 0.44 -25.08
N VAL A 261 46.43 -0.01 -23.91
CA VAL A 261 45.66 -0.82 -22.95
C VAL A 261 44.71 0.05 -22.08
N THR A 262 45.07 1.31 -21.77
CA THR A 262 44.29 2.13 -20.85
C THR A 262 43.33 3.11 -21.55
N LYS A 263 43.40 3.28 -22.86
CA LYS A 263 42.53 4.17 -23.64
C LYS A 263 41.22 3.44 -24.03
N GLY A 264 40.11 4.17 -24.00
CA GLY A 264 38.82 3.70 -24.49
C GLY A 264 38.00 2.91 -23.47
N TRP A 265 38.34 3.01 -22.22
CA TRP A 265 37.54 2.44 -21.13
C TRP A 265 36.45 3.39 -20.67
N LEU A 266 35.20 2.87 -20.57
CA LEU A 266 34.07 3.56 -19.97
C LEU A 266 33.79 2.94 -18.60
N LEU A 267 33.85 3.77 -17.55
CA LEU A 267 33.40 3.40 -16.21
C LEU A 267 31.95 3.85 -16.05
N SER A 268 31.04 2.88 -15.87
CA SER A 268 29.64 3.13 -15.54
C SER A 268 29.37 2.72 -14.11
N THR A 269 28.69 3.59 -13.35
CA THR A 269 28.32 3.31 -11.96
C THR A 269 26.89 3.72 -11.68
N ILE A 270 26.20 2.89 -10.89
CA ILE A 270 24.89 3.19 -10.30
C ILE A 270 25.03 2.99 -8.80
N TYR A 271 24.74 4.03 -8.04
CA TYR A 271 24.81 4.02 -6.60
C TYR A 271 23.47 4.49 -6.03
N GLN A 272 22.94 3.75 -5.06
CA GLN A 272 21.71 4.12 -4.38
C GLN A 272 21.86 3.88 -2.88
N VAL A 273 21.41 4.87 -2.09
CA VAL A 273 21.30 4.77 -0.64
C VAL A 273 19.99 5.37 -0.21
N GLN A 274 19.35 4.75 0.78
CA GLN A 274 18.07 5.23 1.32
C GLN A 274 17.95 4.89 2.80
N SER A 275 17.08 5.62 3.51
CA SER A 275 16.67 5.29 4.86
C SER A 275 15.98 3.92 4.88
N GLY A 276 16.13 3.19 5.98
CA GLY A 276 15.39 1.95 6.20
C GLY A 276 13.87 2.18 6.29
N PHE A 277 13.11 1.13 6.03
CA PHE A 277 11.69 1.11 6.31
C PHE A 277 11.45 1.02 7.81
N LEU A 278 10.37 1.62 8.24
CA LEU A 278 9.84 1.42 9.58
C LEU A 278 9.11 0.07 9.63
N PHE A 279 9.21 -0.61 10.75
CA PHE A 279 8.50 -1.85 11.00
C PHE A 279 7.75 -1.76 12.34
N THR A 280 6.61 -2.43 12.41
CA THR A 280 5.80 -2.51 13.63
C THR A 280 6.23 -3.72 14.45
N VAL A 281 6.53 -3.49 15.72
CA VAL A 281 6.75 -4.59 16.67
C VAL A 281 5.39 -5.04 17.20
N SER A 282 5.03 -6.28 16.94
CA SER A 282 3.79 -6.89 17.42
C SER A 282 4.10 -7.92 18.50
N VAL A 283 3.31 -7.91 19.57
CA VAL A 283 3.34 -8.94 20.61
C VAL A 283 2.09 -9.78 20.48
N PHE A 284 2.26 -11.06 20.27
CA PHE A 284 1.16 -12.03 20.33
C PHE A 284 1.12 -12.58 21.76
N LEU A 285 -0.01 -12.38 22.42
CA LEU A 285 -0.31 -12.89 23.77
C LEU A 285 -1.25 -14.08 23.68
#